data_0005e40d3a774502f78bfc7c14d83abf
#
_entry.id   0005e40d3a774502f78bfc7c14d83abf
#
_cell.length_a   1.000
_cell.length_b   1.000
_cell.length_c   1.000
_cell.angle_alpha   90.00
_cell.angle_beta   90.00
_cell.angle_gamma   90.00
#
_symmetry.space_group_name_H-M   'P 1'
#
loop_
_entity.id
_entity.type
_entity.pdbx_description
1 polymer ?
#
loop_
_entity_poly.entity_id
_entity_poly.type
_entity_poly.pdbx_seq_one_letter_code
_entity_poly.pdbx_strand_id
1 'polypeptide(L)'
;MKNIVLIGMPGCGKTTLGKLLAAKLKMEFYDADDVLEQREPYSIKEFFAKGEEVFREAEQRTAEFLACKEKCVIAAGGGVVKKAASMAAYAKNGIIVFIDRPADAIVNDVEIKTRPLLAAGTQRVYELYDERIELYRKYAAYIVKNADSIENVLSQLVKIAGEMKK
;
A
#
# COMPACT_ATOMS: atom_id res chain seq x y z
N MET A 1 -19.77 -4.05 3.54
CA MET A 1 -18.46 -4.55 3.99
C MET A 1 -17.46 -3.45 3.70
N LYS A 2 -16.64 -3.08 4.69
CA LYS A 2 -15.62 -2.05 4.50
C LYS A 2 -14.54 -2.47 3.48
N ASN A 3 -13.84 -1.50 2.94
CA ASN A 3 -12.67 -1.75 2.10
C ASN A 3 -11.50 -2.30 2.94
N ILE A 4 -10.58 -2.99 2.30
CA ILE A 4 -9.32 -3.41 2.90
C ILE A 4 -8.22 -2.61 2.22
N VAL A 5 -7.50 -1.80 2.99
CA VAL A 5 -6.43 -0.94 2.48
C VAL A 5 -5.08 -1.50 2.93
N LEU A 6 -4.27 -1.92 1.97
CA LEU A 6 -2.93 -2.45 2.24
C LEU A 6 -1.91 -1.32 2.16
N ILE A 7 -1.15 -1.14 3.22
CA ILE A 7 -0.04 -0.19 3.31
C ILE A 7 1.27 -0.93 3.60
N GLY A 8 2.37 -0.31 3.32
CA GLY A 8 3.71 -0.86 3.57
C GLY A 8 4.73 -0.37 2.55
N MET A 9 5.96 -0.78 2.74
CA MET A 9 7.09 -0.42 1.90
C MET A 9 6.87 -0.75 0.42
N PRO A 10 7.45 0.02 -0.51
CA PRO A 10 7.59 -0.43 -1.89
C PRO A 10 8.25 -1.81 -1.91
N GLY A 11 7.67 -2.76 -2.65
CA GLY A 11 8.17 -4.14 -2.71
C GLY A 11 7.80 -5.05 -1.55
N CYS A 12 6.91 -4.63 -0.65
CA CYS A 12 6.45 -5.50 0.43
C CYS A 12 5.37 -6.52 0.03
N GLY A 13 4.87 -6.47 -1.21
CA GLY A 13 3.92 -7.45 -1.76
C GLY A 13 2.46 -7.01 -1.78
N LYS A 14 2.15 -5.73 -1.58
CA LYS A 14 0.77 -5.21 -1.57
C LYS A 14 -0.04 -5.55 -2.82
N THR A 15 0.52 -5.35 -3.99
CA THR A 15 -0.19 -5.58 -5.26
C THR A 15 -0.47 -7.06 -5.46
N THR A 16 0.51 -7.92 -5.27
CA THR A 16 0.36 -9.38 -5.40
C THR A 16 -0.64 -9.93 -4.39
N LEU A 17 -0.44 -9.62 -3.11
CA LEU A 17 -1.33 -10.05 -2.03
C LEU A 17 -2.73 -9.47 -2.17
N GLY A 18 -2.83 -8.21 -2.58
CA GLY A 18 -4.11 -7.53 -2.78
C GLY A 18 -4.95 -8.16 -3.87
N LYS A 19 -4.36 -8.53 -5.00
CA LYS A 19 -5.05 -9.24 -6.09
C LYS A 19 -5.55 -10.61 -5.64
N LEU A 20 -4.71 -11.38 -4.96
CA LEU A 20 -5.06 -12.70 -4.45
C LEU A 20 -6.18 -12.62 -3.39
N LEU A 21 -6.08 -11.65 -2.49
CA LEU A 21 -7.08 -11.42 -1.46
C LEU A 21 -8.44 -11.03 -2.07
N ALA A 22 -8.43 -10.08 -3.02
CA ALA A 22 -9.63 -9.64 -3.70
C ALA A 22 -10.33 -10.80 -4.43
N ALA A 23 -9.57 -11.63 -5.13
CA ALA A 23 -10.09 -12.83 -5.80
C ALA A 23 -10.73 -13.80 -4.79
N LYS A 24 -10.08 -14.09 -3.67
CA LYS A 24 -10.62 -14.97 -2.62
C LYS A 24 -11.89 -14.44 -1.97
N LEU A 25 -11.97 -13.13 -1.78
CA LEU A 25 -13.11 -12.49 -1.13
C LEU A 25 -14.22 -12.09 -2.09
N LYS A 26 -14.01 -12.27 -3.40
CA LYS A 26 -14.92 -11.79 -4.47
C LYS A 26 -15.16 -10.28 -4.37
N MET A 27 -14.06 -9.53 -4.19
CA MET A 27 -14.01 -8.08 -4.11
C MET A 27 -13.27 -7.51 -5.32
N GLU A 28 -13.50 -6.24 -5.64
CA GLU A 28 -12.69 -5.54 -6.64
C GLU A 28 -11.29 -5.24 -6.08
N PHE A 29 -10.30 -5.14 -6.97
CA PHE A 29 -8.94 -4.75 -6.62
C PHE A 29 -8.58 -3.43 -7.30
N TYR A 30 -7.97 -2.53 -6.54
CA TYR A 30 -7.41 -1.28 -7.05
C TYR A 30 -5.96 -1.11 -6.58
N ASP A 31 -5.06 -0.84 -7.53
CA ASP A 31 -3.74 -0.29 -7.24
C ASP A 31 -3.85 1.24 -7.28
N ALA A 32 -3.55 1.89 -6.16
CA ALA A 32 -3.73 3.34 -6.05
C ALA A 32 -2.82 4.14 -6.99
N ASP A 33 -1.61 3.64 -7.28
CA ASP A 33 -0.71 4.29 -8.22
C ASP A 33 -1.25 4.22 -9.66
N ASP A 34 -1.81 3.08 -10.07
CA ASP A 34 -2.45 2.94 -11.38
C ASP A 34 -3.68 3.85 -11.51
N VAL A 35 -4.51 3.90 -10.46
CA VAL A 35 -5.70 4.77 -10.44
C VAL A 35 -5.30 6.24 -10.50
N LEU A 36 -4.24 6.64 -9.81
CA LEU A 36 -3.71 7.99 -9.86
C LEU A 36 -3.33 8.38 -11.29
N GLU A 37 -2.54 7.56 -11.96
CA GLU A 37 -2.09 7.83 -13.33
C GLU A 37 -3.23 7.83 -14.36
N GLN A 38 -4.30 7.08 -14.13
CA GLN A 38 -5.50 7.07 -14.97
C GLN A 38 -6.35 8.34 -14.81
N ARG A 39 -6.38 8.92 -13.61
CA ARG A 39 -7.27 10.02 -13.26
C ARG A 39 -6.62 11.39 -13.32
N GLU A 40 -5.33 11.45 -13.10
CA GLU A 40 -4.56 12.70 -13.03
C GLU A 40 -3.90 12.98 -14.38
N PRO A 41 -3.61 14.26 -14.70
CA PRO A 41 -3.05 14.64 -16.01
C PRO A 41 -1.58 14.27 -16.20
N TYR A 42 -0.90 13.86 -15.12
CA TYR A 42 0.53 13.56 -15.14
C TYR A 42 0.80 12.16 -14.61
N SER A 43 1.88 11.53 -15.09
CA SER A 43 2.41 10.31 -14.47
C SER A 43 3.00 10.60 -13.08
N ILE A 44 3.18 9.55 -12.27
CA ILE A 44 3.83 9.69 -10.96
C ILE A 44 5.22 10.33 -11.09
N LYS A 45 6.00 9.91 -12.08
CA LYS A 45 7.32 10.48 -12.36
C LYS A 45 7.25 11.97 -12.67
N GLU A 46 6.29 12.40 -13.45
CA GLU A 46 6.08 13.82 -13.80
C GLU A 46 5.64 14.63 -12.59
N PHE A 47 4.78 14.08 -11.73
CA PHE A 47 4.42 14.70 -10.46
C PHE A 47 5.63 14.94 -9.55
N PHE A 48 6.49 13.92 -9.36
CA PHE A 48 7.71 14.08 -8.58
C PHE A 48 8.68 15.12 -9.15
N ALA A 49 8.75 15.24 -10.48
CA ALA A 49 9.53 16.30 -11.13
C ALA A 49 9.00 17.71 -10.80
N LYS A 50 7.70 17.84 -10.53
CA LYS A 50 7.07 19.10 -10.08
C LYS A 50 7.24 19.36 -8.58
N GLY A 51 7.56 18.33 -7.80
CA GLY A 51 7.76 18.39 -6.37
C GLY A 51 6.97 17.29 -5.62
N GLU A 52 7.55 16.80 -4.53
CA GLU A 52 6.90 15.74 -3.75
C GLU A 52 5.52 16.16 -3.22
N GLU A 53 5.36 17.41 -2.76
CA GLU A 53 4.08 17.88 -2.23
C GLU A 53 2.99 17.88 -3.31
N VAL A 54 3.30 18.23 -4.53
CA VAL A 54 2.36 18.19 -5.68
C VAL A 54 1.89 16.75 -5.91
N PHE A 55 2.81 15.77 -5.84
CA PHE A 55 2.46 14.36 -5.92
C PHE A 55 1.58 13.94 -4.74
N ARG A 56 1.91 14.33 -3.49
CA ARG A 56 1.13 13.95 -2.30
C ARG A 56 -0.30 14.51 -2.34
N GLU A 57 -0.51 15.66 -2.95
CA GLU A 57 -1.85 16.21 -3.19
C GLU A 57 -2.64 15.36 -4.19
N ALA A 58 -2.02 14.91 -5.27
CA ALA A 58 -2.63 14.00 -6.23
C ALA A 58 -2.93 12.63 -5.60
N GLU A 59 -2.03 12.14 -4.77
CA GLU A 59 -2.21 10.90 -4.00
C GLU A 59 -3.38 11.02 -3.01
N GLN A 60 -3.55 12.17 -2.37
CA GLN A 60 -4.70 12.44 -1.50
C GLN A 60 -6.02 12.42 -2.28
N ARG A 61 -6.11 13.09 -3.42
CA ARG A 61 -7.33 13.05 -4.28
C ARG A 61 -7.67 11.63 -4.69
N THR A 62 -6.66 10.82 -4.98
CA THR A 62 -6.83 9.41 -5.31
C THR A 62 -7.35 8.61 -4.12
N ALA A 63 -6.80 8.85 -2.92
CA ALA A 63 -7.26 8.20 -1.69
C ALA A 63 -8.72 8.55 -1.38
N GLU A 64 -9.10 9.81 -1.53
CA GLU A 64 -10.49 10.28 -1.35
C GLU A 64 -11.44 9.62 -2.34
N PHE A 65 -11.05 9.50 -3.60
CA PHE A 65 -11.82 8.78 -4.61
C PHE A 65 -11.99 7.30 -4.29
N LEU A 66 -10.90 6.61 -3.95
CA LEU A 66 -10.93 5.19 -3.61
C LEU A 66 -11.69 4.90 -2.32
N ALA A 67 -11.66 5.83 -1.37
CA ALA A 67 -12.43 5.73 -0.12
C ALA A 67 -13.96 5.73 -0.35
N CYS A 68 -14.43 6.28 -1.48
CA CYS A 68 -15.85 6.25 -1.85
C CYS A 68 -16.28 4.91 -2.47
N LYS A 69 -15.34 4.03 -2.81
CA LYS A 69 -15.64 2.67 -3.27
C LYS A 69 -16.08 1.79 -2.12
N GLU A 70 -16.75 0.71 -2.44
CA GLU A 70 -17.20 -0.29 -1.49
C GLU A 70 -16.75 -1.68 -1.87
N LYS A 71 -16.50 -2.51 -0.88
CA LYS A 71 -16.14 -3.93 -1.07
C LYS A 71 -14.94 -4.12 -2.01
N CYS A 72 -13.89 -3.34 -1.79
CA CYS A 72 -12.67 -3.47 -2.58
C CYS A 72 -11.42 -3.64 -1.71
N VAL A 73 -10.40 -4.21 -2.31
CA VAL A 73 -9.04 -4.28 -1.76
C VAL A 73 -8.21 -3.21 -2.49
N ILE A 74 -7.57 -2.35 -1.74
CA ILE A 74 -6.77 -1.23 -2.25
C ILE A 74 -5.32 -1.43 -1.85
N ALA A 75 -4.42 -1.51 -2.82
CA ALA A 75 -2.98 -1.43 -2.58
C ALA A 75 -2.56 0.04 -2.66
N ALA A 76 -2.25 0.64 -1.52
CA ALA A 76 -1.85 2.04 -1.45
C ALA A 76 -0.37 2.24 -1.82
N GLY A 77 0.01 3.45 -2.23
CA GLY A 77 1.40 3.80 -2.49
C GLY A 77 2.26 3.73 -1.22
N GLY A 78 3.55 3.40 -1.36
CA GLY A 78 4.44 3.19 -0.22
C GLY A 78 4.63 4.41 0.68
N GLY A 79 4.53 5.61 0.14
CA GLY A 79 4.67 6.86 0.89
C GLY A 79 3.36 7.52 1.32
N VAL A 80 2.22 6.88 1.12
CA VAL A 80 0.89 7.44 1.44
C VAL A 80 0.74 7.84 2.91
N VAL A 81 1.45 7.16 3.79
CA VAL A 81 1.47 7.43 5.24
C VAL A 81 2.09 8.77 5.62
N LYS A 82 2.81 9.42 4.71
CA LYS A 82 3.41 10.74 4.92
C LYS A 82 2.36 11.86 4.97
N LYS A 83 1.15 11.63 4.48
CA LYS A 83 0.07 12.63 4.49
C LYS A 83 -1.13 12.12 5.30
N ALA A 84 -1.36 12.72 6.47
CA ALA A 84 -2.43 12.33 7.38
C ALA A 84 -3.82 12.39 6.73
N ALA A 85 -4.07 13.34 5.83
CA ALA A 85 -5.34 13.49 5.13
C ALA A 85 -5.66 12.27 4.23
N SER A 86 -4.66 11.70 3.56
CA SER A 86 -4.82 10.50 2.76
C SER A 86 -5.21 9.29 3.64
N MET A 87 -4.54 9.15 4.77
CA MET A 87 -4.84 8.06 5.72
C MET A 87 -6.22 8.22 6.37
N ALA A 88 -6.61 9.45 6.70
CA ALA A 88 -7.95 9.75 7.19
C ALA A 88 -9.03 9.40 6.16
N ALA A 89 -8.80 9.67 4.88
CA ALA A 89 -9.72 9.31 3.81
C ALA A 89 -9.92 7.79 3.75
N TYR A 90 -8.84 7.02 3.72
CA TYR A 90 -8.92 5.55 3.72
C TYR A 90 -9.60 4.98 4.96
N ALA A 91 -9.35 5.57 6.14
CA ALA A 91 -9.92 5.09 7.40
C ALA A 91 -11.44 5.27 7.51
N LYS A 92 -12.04 6.20 6.75
CA LYS A 92 -13.50 6.43 6.78
C LYS A 92 -14.31 5.20 6.40
N ASN A 93 -13.90 4.49 5.38
CA ASN A 93 -14.62 3.33 4.85
C ASN A 93 -13.72 2.11 4.64
N GLY A 94 -12.55 2.08 5.26
CA GLY A 94 -11.58 1.01 5.10
C GLY A 94 -10.94 0.57 6.41
N ILE A 95 -10.50 -0.67 6.41
CA ILE A 95 -9.61 -1.22 7.45
C ILE A 95 -8.19 -1.21 6.88
N ILE A 96 -7.30 -0.52 7.56
CA ILE A 96 -5.90 -0.37 7.13
C ILE A 96 -5.09 -1.53 7.68
N VAL A 97 -4.43 -2.26 6.79
CA VAL A 97 -3.58 -3.40 7.12
C VAL A 97 -2.15 -3.11 6.65
N PHE A 98 -1.22 -3.13 7.58
CA PHE A 98 0.20 -2.99 7.26
C PHE A 98 0.79 -4.35 6.88
N ILE A 99 1.34 -4.44 5.66
CA ILE A 99 2.12 -5.59 5.19
C ILE A 99 3.59 -5.31 5.54
N ASP A 100 4.04 -5.92 6.61
CA ASP A 100 5.41 -5.73 7.10
C ASP A 100 6.34 -6.80 6.51
N ARG A 101 7.03 -6.44 5.44
CA ARG A 101 8.12 -7.24 4.88
C ARG A 101 9.44 -6.71 5.42
N PRO A 102 10.31 -7.58 6.00
CA PRO A 102 11.62 -7.13 6.47
C PRO A 102 12.43 -6.44 5.38
N ALA A 103 13.15 -5.38 5.75
CA ALA A 103 13.97 -4.62 4.80
C ALA A 103 15.00 -5.50 4.09
N ASP A 104 15.63 -6.46 4.78
CA ASP A 104 16.56 -7.42 4.19
C ASP A 104 15.89 -8.28 3.09
N ALA A 105 14.66 -8.72 3.30
CA ALA A 105 13.92 -9.49 2.31
C ALA A 105 13.58 -8.64 1.07
N ILE A 106 13.26 -7.37 1.26
CA ILE A 106 13.02 -6.43 0.16
C ILE A 106 14.29 -6.22 -0.66
N VAL A 107 15.42 -5.98 0.02
CA VAL A 107 16.72 -5.76 -0.62
C VAL A 107 17.19 -6.97 -1.44
N ASN A 108 16.93 -8.17 -0.96
CA ASN A 108 17.33 -9.42 -1.63
C ASN A 108 16.39 -9.85 -2.76
N ASP A 109 15.27 -9.16 -2.97
CA ASP A 109 14.33 -9.46 -4.03
C ASP A 109 14.85 -8.94 -5.38
N VAL A 110 15.04 -9.85 -6.33
CA VAL A 110 15.58 -9.54 -7.66
C VAL A 110 14.70 -8.57 -8.45
N GLU A 111 13.37 -8.67 -8.30
CA GLU A 111 12.42 -7.78 -8.98
C GLU A 111 12.54 -6.32 -8.53
N ILE A 112 12.98 -6.11 -7.29
CA ILE A 112 13.13 -4.77 -6.70
C ILE A 112 14.38 -4.06 -7.20
N LYS A 113 15.44 -4.81 -7.54
CA LYS A 113 16.67 -4.24 -8.13
C LYS A 113 16.42 -3.49 -9.45
N THR A 114 15.28 -3.75 -10.09
CA THR A 114 14.88 -3.10 -11.34
C THR A 114 13.94 -1.91 -11.16
N ARG A 115 13.47 -1.60 -9.94
CA ARG A 115 12.56 -0.50 -9.67
C ARG A 115 13.31 0.84 -9.55
N PRO A 116 12.88 1.93 -10.27
CA PRO A 116 13.59 3.21 -10.27
C PRO A 116 13.75 3.88 -8.90
N LEU A 117 12.76 3.75 -8.01
CA LEU A 117 12.80 4.33 -6.66
C LEU A 117 13.80 3.64 -5.73
N LEU A 118 14.20 2.41 -6.06
CA LEU A 118 15.17 1.62 -5.32
C LEU A 118 16.51 1.49 -6.05
N ALA A 119 16.63 2.08 -7.26
CA ALA A 119 17.86 2.13 -8.04
C ALA A 119 18.98 2.95 -7.39
N ALA A 120 18.67 3.75 -6.36
CA ALA A 120 19.66 4.47 -5.53
C ALA A 120 20.43 3.54 -4.57
N GLY A 121 20.25 2.21 -4.68
CA GLY A 121 20.95 1.19 -3.92
C GLY A 121 20.19 0.66 -2.71
N THR A 122 20.74 -0.40 -2.13
CA THR A 122 20.17 -1.11 -0.98
C THR A 122 20.01 -0.22 0.25
N GLN A 123 20.92 0.74 0.43
CA GLN A 123 20.89 1.68 1.55
C GLN A 123 19.58 2.49 1.59
N ARG A 124 19.05 2.89 0.43
CA ARG A 124 17.79 3.64 0.36
C ARG A 124 16.59 2.86 0.87
N VAL A 125 16.57 1.55 0.72
CA VAL A 125 15.52 0.68 1.26
C VAL A 125 15.52 0.74 2.79
N TYR A 126 16.69 0.61 3.42
CA TYR A 126 16.82 0.68 4.87
C TYR A 126 16.43 2.05 5.42
N GLU A 127 16.86 3.12 4.76
CA GLU A 127 16.49 4.50 5.13
C GLU A 127 14.98 4.71 5.07
N LEU A 128 14.33 4.30 3.99
CA LEU A 128 12.88 4.41 3.84
C LEU A 128 12.13 3.56 4.87
N TYR A 129 12.61 2.36 5.16
CA TYR A 129 12.03 1.52 6.18
C TYR A 129 12.08 2.21 7.55
N ASP A 130 13.24 2.71 7.94
CA ASP A 130 13.43 3.39 9.22
C ASP A 130 12.58 4.68 9.34
N GLU A 131 12.49 5.46 8.26
CA GLU A 131 11.68 6.68 8.22
C GLU A 131 10.17 6.41 8.35
N ARG A 132 9.70 5.28 7.82
CA ARG A 132 8.26 5.03 7.62
C ARG A 132 7.65 4.00 8.56
N ILE A 133 8.45 3.13 9.17
CA ILE A 133 7.93 1.99 9.97
C ILE A 133 6.97 2.44 11.06
N GLU A 134 7.26 3.50 11.79
CA GLU A 134 6.40 4.01 12.85
C GLU A 134 5.09 4.60 12.31
N LEU A 135 5.13 5.22 11.12
CA LEU A 135 3.93 5.72 10.45
C LEU A 135 3.03 4.57 9.97
N TYR A 136 3.61 3.51 9.41
CA TYR A 136 2.81 2.32 9.06
C TYR A 136 2.13 1.72 10.28
N ARG A 137 2.84 1.54 11.37
CA ARG A 137 2.30 1.05 12.63
C ARG A 137 1.22 1.95 13.21
N LYS A 138 1.42 3.26 13.15
CA LYS A 138 0.48 4.26 13.65
C LYS A 138 -0.90 4.16 12.99
N TYR A 139 -0.95 3.97 11.68
CA TYR A 139 -2.20 3.98 10.93
C TYR A 139 -2.83 2.60 10.77
N ALA A 140 -2.10 1.53 11.00
CA ALA A 140 -2.58 0.17 10.79
C ALA A 140 -3.52 -0.29 11.92
N ALA A 141 -4.67 -0.83 11.55
CA ALA A 141 -5.52 -1.58 12.47
C ALA A 141 -4.99 -3.01 12.68
N TYR A 142 -4.32 -3.57 11.69
CA TYR A 142 -3.69 -4.88 11.73
C TYR A 142 -2.32 -4.84 11.09
N ILE A 143 -1.41 -5.66 11.60
CA ILE A 143 -0.06 -5.84 11.05
C ILE A 143 0.11 -7.30 10.67
N VAL A 144 0.46 -7.56 9.42
CA VAL A 144 0.74 -8.89 8.90
C VAL A 144 2.19 -8.94 8.42
N LYS A 145 2.99 -9.79 9.03
CA LYS A 145 4.38 -9.99 8.60
C LYS A 145 4.43 -10.81 7.31
N ASN A 146 5.09 -10.29 6.29
CA ASN A 146 5.36 -10.99 5.05
C ASN A 146 6.79 -11.54 5.04
N ALA A 147 7.03 -12.52 5.90
CA ALA A 147 8.32 -13.24 6.03
C ALA A 147 8.21 -14.73 5.70
N ASP A 148 6.99 -15.19 5.46
CA ASP A 148 6.63 -16.59 5.18
C ASP A 148 6.14 -16.78 3.73
N SER A 149 5.52 -17.95 3.49
CA SER A 149 4.88 -18.23 2.21
C SER A 149 3.71 -17.28 1.93
N ILE A 150 3.45 -17.04 0.64
CA ILE A 150 2.29 -16.23 0.20
C ILE A 150 0.97 -16.81 0.76
N GLU A 151 0.84 -18.14 0.80
CA GLU A 151 -0.35 -18.82 1.33
C GLU A 151 -0.59 -18.49 2.80
N ASN A 152 0.46 -18.48 3.63
CA ASN A 152 0.34 -18.13 5.04
C ASN A 152 -0.07 -16.68 5.25
N VAL A 153 0.55 -15.76 4.52
CA VAL A 153 0.20 -14.33 4.59
C VAL A 153 -1.24 -14.11 4.12
N LEU A 154 -1.61 -14.73 3.01
CA LEU A 154 -2.97 -14.63 2.46
C LEU A 154 -4.01 -15.20 3.44
N SER A 155 -3.73 -16.31 4.11
CA SER A 155 -4.62 -16.89 5.12
C SER A 155 -4.86 -15.94 6.29
N GLN A 156 -3.84 -15.23 6.76
CA GLN A 156 -3.97 -14.22 7.80
C GLN A 156 -4.85 -13.05 7.34
N LEU A 157 -4.66 -12.57 6.10
CA LEU A 157 -5.47 -11.50 5.53
C LEU A 157 -6.95 -11.90 5.39
N VAL A 158 -7.22 -13.14 4.97
CA VAL A 158 -8.59 -13.67 4.88
C VAL A 158 -9.25 -13.75 6.26
N LYS A 159 -8.50 -14.16 7.28
CA LYS A 159 -8.99 -14.18 8.66
C LYS A 159 -9.37 -12.79 9.15
N ILE A 160 -8.51 -11.80 8.95
CA ILE A 160 -8.80 -10.39 9.27
C ILE A 160 -10.09 -9.93 8.57
N ALA A 161 -10.24 -10.23 7.28
CA ALA A 161 -11.44 -9.89 6.53
C ALA A 161 -12.71 -10.58 7.08
N GLY A 162 -12.58 -11.78 7.63
CA GLY A 162 -13.66 -12.50 8.29
C GLY A 162 -14.10 -11.85 9.61
N GLU A 163 -13.17 -11.33 10.38
CA GLU A 163 -13.43 -10.59 11.62
C GLU A 163 -14.18 -9.27 11.37
N MET A 164 -13.96 -8.64 10.22
CA MET A 164 -14.64 -7.40 9.81
C MET A 164 -16.12 -7.57 9.47
N LYS A 165 -16.60 -8.80 9.32
CA LYS A 165 -18.00 -9.10 8.99
C LYS A 165 -18.91 -9.25 10.22
N LYS A 166 -18.31 -9.31 11.39
CA LYS A 166 -19.00 -9.36 12.68
C LYS A 166 -19.23 -7.95 13.23
#